data_6b61d00409a84ad9338078701e690fe3
#
_entry.id   6b61d00409a84ad9338078701e690fe3
#
_cell.length_a   1.000
_cell.length_b   1.000
_cell.length_c   1.000
_cell.angle_alpha   90.00
_cell.angle_beta   90.00
_cell.angle_gamma   90.00
#
_symmetry.space_group_name_H-M   'P 1'
#
loop_
_entity.id
_entity.type
_entity.pdbx_description
1 polymer ?
#
loop_
_entity_poly.entity_id
_entity_poly.type
_entity_poly.pdbx_seq_one_letter_code
_entity_poly.pdbx_strand_id
1 'polypeptide(L)'
;MIYLKTDEEIELMREANQLVGKTLGEVAKHIVPGVSTLQLDKIAEEFIRDNGAVPAFLGYGGFPNSICASVNDQVVHGIPSSKMILKEGDVISVDCGTILNGFVGDSAYTFCVGEVAPEVKKLLKATKDSLYLGIQCAVEGHRLGDISNAIQTYCESQGYSVVRELVGHGIGRKMHEEPEVPNYGRRGCGPLLRNGMCICCLLYTSPSPRD
;
A
#
# COMPACT_ATOMS: atom_id res chain seq x y z
N MET A 1 6.34 18.64 -9.59
CA MET A 1 7.71 18.37 -10.15
C MET A 1 8.18 17.03 -9.62
N ILE A 2 8.62 16.12 -10.47
CA ILE A 2 9.13 14.80 -10.07
C ILE A 2 10.57 14.96 -9.57
N TYR A 3 10.84 14.49 -8.36
CA TYR A 3 12.18 14.52 -7.74
C TYR A 3 12.88 13.18 -7.97
N LEU A 4 14.06 13.22 -8.59
CA LEU A 4 14.91 12.04 -8.72
C LEU A 4 15.82 11.96 -7.48
N LYS A 5 15.82 10.85 -6.81
CA LYS A 5 16.62 10.57 -5.62
C LYS A 5 18.02 10.13 -6.04
N THR A 6 19.02 10.52 -5.26
CA THR A 6 20.39 9.99 -5.40
C THR A 6 20.45 8.54 -4.90
N ASP A 7 21.54 7.85 -5.19
CA ASP A 7 21.73 6.47 -4.72
C ASP A 7 21.76 6.41 -3.18
N GLU A 8 22.34 7.42 -2.52
CA GLU A 8 22.36 7.52 -1.06
C GLU A 8 20.94 7.75 -0.50
N GLU A 9 20.15 8.60 -1.14
CA GLU A 9 18.76 8.83 -0.75
C GLU A 9 17.90 7.58 -0.95
N ILE A 10 18.14 6.80 -2.01
CA ILE A 10 17.46 5.51 -2.26
C ILE A 10 17.77 4.52 -1.14
N GLU A 11 19.02 4.47 -0.62
CA GLU A 11 19.34 3.59 0.49
C GLU A 11 18.62 4.00 1.77
N LEU A 12 18.51 5.29 2.08
CA LEU A 12 17.73 5.78 3.22
C LEU A 12 16.23 5.44 3.07
N MET A 13 15.70 5.57 1.86
CA MET A 13 14.31 5.13 1.57
C MET A 13 14.15 3.63 1.70
N ARG A 14 15.16 2.85 1.31
CA ARG A 14 15.16 1.38 1.48
C ARG A 14 15.06 1.00 2.95
N GLU A 15 15.84 1.66 3.82
CA GLU A 15 15.78 1.44 5.27
C GLU A 15 14.39 1.75 5.83
N ALA A 16 13.79 2.89 5.44
CA ALA A 16 12.46 3.27 5.86
C ALA A 16 11.41 2.22 5.41
N ASN A 17 11.46 1.78 4.16
CA ASN A 17 10.54 0.77 3.62
C ASN A 17 10.76 -0.63 4.21
N GLN A 18 12.00 -1.01 4.52
CA GLN A 18 12.28 -2.25 5.25
C GLN A 18 11.66 -2.23 6.65
N LEU A 19 11.66 -1.07 7.31
CA LEU A 19 11.01 -0.92 8.62
C LEU A 19 9.48 -1.04 8.47
N VAL A 20 8.86 -0.45 7.43
CA VAL A 20 7.43 -0.68 7.13
C VAL A 20 7.15 -2.17 6.98
N GLY A 21 7.93 -2.88 6.18
CA GLY A 21 7.76 -4.33 5.99
C GLY A 21 7.89 -5.13 7.29
N LYS A 22 8.84 -4.76 8.17
CA LYS A 22 9.00 -5.37 9.51
C LYS A 22 7.80 -5.05 10.42
N THR A 23 7.29 -3.82 10.37
CA THR A 23 6.10 -3.40 11.14
C THR A 23 4.86 -4.19 10.70
N LEU A 24 4.63 -4.33 9.39
CA LEU A 24 3.55 -5.17 8.87
C LEU A 24 3.71 -6.63 9.29
N GLY A 25 4.94 -7.15 9.30
CA GLY A 25 5.25 -8.49 9.80
C GLY A 25 5.00 -8.66 11.28
N GLU A 26 5.25 -7.63 12.10
CA GLU A 26 4.93 -7.64 13.53
C GLU A 26 3.42 -7.63 13.76
N VAL A 27 2.71 -6.70 13.12
CA VAL A 27 1.24 -6.62 13.18
C VAL A 27 0.59 -7.94 12.76
N ALA A 28 1.10 -8.59 11.72
CA ALA A 28 0.59 -9.87 11.21
C ALA A 28 0.51 -10.97 12.27
N LYS A 29 1.44 -10.99 13.23
CA LYS A 29 1.46 -11.99 14.33
C LYS A 29 0.26 -11.85 15.26
N HIS A 30 -0.37 -10.69 15.28
CA HIS A 30 -1.48 -10.36 16.16
C HIS A 30 -2.84 -10.31 15.45
N ILE A 31 -2.88 -10.57 14.14
CA ILE A 31 -4.13 -10.62 13.38
C ILE A 31 -4.81 -11.97 13.61
N VAL A 32 -5.65 -12.00 14.63
CA VAL A 32 -6.44 -13.18 15.03
C VAL A 32 -7.88 -12.75 15.36
N PRO A 33 -8.86 -13.66 15.29
CA PRO A 33 -10.21 -13.35 15.75
C PRO A 33 -10.21 -12.84 17.20
N GLY A 34 -10.96 -11.78 17.47
CA GLY A 34 -11.07 -11.15 18.81
C GLY A 34 -10.15 -9.96 19.03
N VAL A 35 -9.15 -9.70 18.19
CA VAL A 35 -8.33 -8.50 18.30
C VAL A 35 -9.07 -7.28 17.74
N SER A 36 -8.90 -6.11 18.36
CA SER A 36 -9.41 -4.86 17.82
C SER A 36 -8.41 -4.20 16.89
N THR A 37 -8.89 -3.45 15.91
CA THR A 37 -8.00 -2.69 15.01
C THR A 37 -7.19 -1.64 15.77
N LEU A 38 -7.69 -1.09 16.89
CA LEU A 38 -6.94 -0.19 17.76
C LEU A 38 -5.76 -0.88 18.47
N GLN A 39 -5.89 -2.18 18.81
CA GLN A 39 -4.75 -2.93 19.37
C GLN A 39 -3.65 -3.11 18.32
N LEU A 40 -4.02 -3.39 17.08
CA LEU A 40 -3.05 -3.49 15.97
C LEU A 40 -2.33 -2.16 15.72
N ASP A 41 -3.05 -1.05 15.80
CA ASP A 41 -2.48 0.30 15.69
C ASP A 41 -1.42 0.57 16.76
N LYS A 42 -1.72 0.25 18.02
CA LYS A 42 -0.77 0.40 19.14
C LYS A 42 0.49 -0.43 18.94
N ILE A 43 0.34 -1.68 18.52
CA ILE A 43 1.46 -2.59 18.23
C ILE A 43 2.34 -1.99 17.12
N ALA A 44 1.73 -1.48 16.05
CA ALA A 44 2.46 -0.85 14.97
C ALA A 44 3.21 0.41 15.44
N GLU A 45 2.54 1.28 16.20
CA GLU A 45 3.14 2.50 16.73
C GLU A 45 4.33 2.20 17.63
N GLU A 46 4.18 1.30 18.60
CA GLU A 46 5.24 0.90 19.51
C GLU A 46 6.42 0.33 18.72
N PHE A 47 6.18 -0.58 17.79
CA PHE A 47 7.24 -1.19 16.99
C PHE A 47 8.00 -0.16 16.14
N ILE A 48 7.30 0.79 15.51
CA ILE A 48 7.93 1.86 14.72
C ILE A 48 8.84 2.72 15.62
N ARG A 49 8.34 3.14 16.78
CA ARG A 49 9.09 3.98 17.73
C ARG A 49 10.29 3.28 18.33
N ASP A 50 10.15 2.02 18.69
CA ASP A 50 11.23 1.19 19.24
C ASP A 50 12.37 0.97 18.25
N ASN A 51 12.07 1.10 16.95
CA ASN A 51 13.07 1.06 15.88
C ASN A 51 13.58 2.46 15.44
N GLY A 52 13.35 3.49 16.24
CA GLY A 52 13.90 4.83 16.05
C GLY A 52 13.25 5.66 14.95
N ALA A 53 12.06 5.27 14.50
CA ALA A 53 11.29 5.96 13.47
C ALA A 53 10.03 6.64 14.06
N VAL A 54 9.35 7.41 13.22
CA VAL A 54 8.08 8.05 13.55
C VAL A 54 6.98 7.48 12.65
N PRO A 55 5.79 7.15 13.18
CA PRO A 55 4.64 6.80 12.35
C PRO A 55 4.28 7.95 11.40
N ALA A 56 4.27 7.67 10.10
CA ALA A 56 4.12 8.71 9.09
C ALA A 56 2.67 9.21 8.94
N PHE A 57 1.69 8.38 9.30
CA PHE A 57 0.27 8.72 9.17
C PHE A 57 -0.27 9.50 10.37
N LEU A 58 0.31 9.30 11.57
CA LEU A 58 -0.15 9.94 12.79
C LEU A 58 -0.04 11.47 12.69
N GLY A 59 -1.20 12.14 12.69
CA GLY A 59 -1.30 13.60 12.52
C GLY A 59 -1.24 14.10 11.07
N TYR A 60 -0.92 13.24 10.11
CA TYR A 60 -0.90 13.62 8.70
C TYR A 60 -2.32 13.95 8.21
N GLY A 61 -2.53 15.18 7.72
CA GLY A 61 -3.87 15.66 7.35
C GLY A 61 -4.93 15.55 8.46
N GLY A 62 -4.50 15.43 9.73
CA GLY A 62 -5.40 15.26 10.87
C GLY A 62 -5.78 13.79 11.16
N PHE A 63 -5.14 12.81 10.49
CA PHE A 63 -5.39 11.39 10.75
C PHE A 63 -4.98 11.02 12.17
N PRO A 64 -5.84 10.36 12.98
CA PRO A 64 -5.63 10.24 14.41
C PRO A 64 -4.74 9.06 14.85
N ASN A 65 -4.37 8.16 13.93
CA ASN A 65 -3.72 6.88 14.24
C ASN A 65 -2.42 6.68 13.45
N SER A 66 -1.68 5.64 13.79
CA SER A 66 -0.37 5.33 13.20
C SER A 66 -0.46 4.46 11.94
N ILE A 67 -1.54 3.69 11.81
CA ILE A 67 -1.85 2.88 10.62
C ILE A 67 -3.27 3.12 10.14
N CYS A 68 -3.56 2.82 8.86
CA CYS A 68 -4.93 2.59 8.42
C CYS A 68 -5.24 1.08 8.55
N ALA A 69 -6.43 0.76 9.05
CA ALA A 69 -6.89 -0.60 9.28
C ALA A 69 -8.28 -0.79 8.66
N SER A 70 -8.31 -1.17 7.39
CA SER A 70 -9.54 -1.25 6.58
C SER A 70 -10.04 -2.69 6.54
N VAL A 71 -11.21 -2.94 7.10
CA VAL A 71 -11.78 -4.29 7.27
C VAL A 71 -12.85 -4.53 6.19
N ASN A 72 -12.76 -5.66 5.52
CA ASN A 72 -13.70 -6.18 4.52
C ASN A 72 -13.96 -5.17 3.38
N ASP A 73 -15.12 -4.55 3.34
CA ASP A 73 -15.58 -3.61 2.30
C ASP A 73 -15.04 -2.19 2.45
N GLN A 74 -14.32 -1.89 3.53
CA GLN A 74 -13.58 -0.63 3.63
C GLN A 74 -12.41 -0.64 2.66
N VAL A 75 -12.46 0.23 1.66
CA VAL A 75 -11.42 0.27 0.61
C VAL A 75 -10.11 0.80 1.18
N VAL A 76 -10.12 1.98 1.84
CA VAL A 76 -8.94 2.65 2.40
C VAL A 76 -9.27 3.44 3.65
N HIS A 77 -8.24 3.93 4.33
CA HIS A 77 -8.28 4.90 5.43
C HIS A 77 -9.17 4.49 6.60
N GLY A 78 -9.33 3.17 6.81
CA GLY A 78 -10.03 2.67 7.99
C GLY A 78 -9.36 3.17 9.26
N ILE A 79 -10.10 3.94 10.09
CA ILE A 79 -9.58 4.47 11.35
C ILE A 79 -9.62 3.37 12.40
N PRO A 80 -8.48 2.99 13.00
CA PRO A 80 -8.42 2.01 14.08
C PRO A 80 -9.36 2.32 15.23
N SER A 81 -10.10 1.32 15.69
CA SER A 81 -11.13 1.46 16.71
C SER A 81 -11.16 0.28 17.66
N SER A 82 -11.39 0.54 18.96
CA SER A 82 -11.62 -0.50 19.97
C SER A 82 -12.93 -1.27 19.75
N LYS A 83 -13.84 -0.72 18.94
CA LYS A 83 -15.14 -1.33 18.62
C LYS A 83 -15.07 -2.22 17.39
N MET A 84 -14.07 -2.04 16.52
CA MET A 84 -13.86 -2.89 15.35
C MET A 84 -13.03 -4.11 15.77
N ILE A 85 -13.72 -5.20 16.05
CA ILE A 85 -13.13 -6.48 16.47
C ILE A 85 -13.12 -7.43 15.28
N LEU A 86 -11.94 -7.95 14.95
CA LEU A 86 -11.77 -8.91 13.87
C LEU A 86 -12.44 -10.26 14.19
N LYS A 87 -13.00 -10.87 13.16
CA LYS A 87 -13.71 -12.16 13.24
C LYS A 87 -13.08 -13.14 12.25
N GLU A 88 -13.31 -14.42 12.51
CA GLU A 88 -12.99 -15.49 11.55
C GLU A 88 -13.67 -15.20 10.19
N GLY A 89 -12.91 -15.30 9.12
CA GLY A 89 -13.37 -15.03 7.76
C GLY A 89 -13.24 -13.58 7.30
N ASP A 90 -12.87 -12.63 8.19
CA ASP A 90 -12.59 -11.25 7.78
C ASP A 90 -11.30 -11.15 6.96
N VAL A 91 -11.18 -10.09 6.19
CA VAL A 91 -9.92 -9.59 5.65
C VAL A 91 -9.64 -8.21 6.22
N ILE A 92 -8.38 -7.89 6.46
CA ILE A 92 -7.96 -6.58 6.90
C ILE A 92 -6.80 -6.08 6.05
N SER A 93 -6.97 -4.93 5.42
CA SER A 93 -5.88 -4.20 4.77
C SER A 93 -5.25 -3.26 5.79
N VAL A 94 -4.00 -3.54 6.12
CA VAL A 94 -3.19 -2.68 7.00
C VAL A 94 -2.25 -1.87 6.13
N ASP A 95 -2.40 -0.57 6.18
CA ASP A 95 -1.55 0.41 5.51
C ASP A 95 -0.70 1.13 6.55
N CYS A 96 0.60 1.17 6.33
CA CYS A 96 1.58 1.61 7.31
C CYS A 96 2.67 2.47 6.66
N GLY A 97 2.91 3.63 7.24
CA GLY A 97 4.02 4.50 6.84
C GLY A 97 4.98 4.79 7.98
N THR A 98 6.26 4.90 7.65
CA THR A 98 7.32 5.30 8.60
C THR A 98 8.11 6.49 8.11
N ILE A 99 8.58 7.34 9.02
CA ILE A 99 9.58 8.36 8.73
C ILE A 99 10.87 7.94 9.45
N LEU A 100 11.89 7.62 8.68
CA LEU A 100 13.21 7.23 9.17
C LEU A 100 14.29 8.01 8.39
N ASN A 101 15.24 8.60 9.10
CA ASN A 101 16.33 9.40 8.50
C ASN A 101 15.85 10.50 7.54
N GLY A 102 14.65 11.06 7.79
CA GLY A 102 14.05 12.14 6.98
C GLY A 102 13.42 11.68 5.66
N PHE A 103 13.25 10.36 5.48
CA PHE A 103 12.54 9.77 4.34
C PHE A 103 11.34 8.96 4.78
N VAL A 104 10.34 8.91 3.91
CA VAL A 104 9.09 8.19 4.14
C VAL A 104 9.16 6.83 3.48
N GLY A 105 8.83 5.79 4.26
CA GLY A 105 8.47 4.48 3.76
C GLY A 105 6.96 4.30 3.84
N ASP A 106 6.37 3.58 2.89
CA ASP A 106 4.93 3.41 2.76
C ASP A 106 4.60 2.08 2.08
N SER A 107 3.76 1.27 2.71
CA SER A 107 3.30 0.01 2.15
C SER A 107 2.04 -0.51 2.84
N ALA A 108 1.19 -1.16 2.07
CA ALA A 108 0.00 -1.84 2.56
C ALA A 108 0.06 -3.34 2.27
N TYR A 109 -0.57 -4.13 3.15
CA TYR A 109 -0.78 -5.55 2.93
C TYR A 109 -2.14 -5.99 3.48
N THR A 110 -2.82 -6.87 2.73
CA THR A 110 -4.10 -7.44 3.16
C THR A 110 -3.91 -8.82 3.76
N PHE A 111 -4.37 -8.98 4.98
CA PHE A 111 -4.28 -10.22 5.76
C PHE A 111 -5.64 -10.89 5.86
N CYS A 112 -5.65 -12.21 5.80
CA CYS A 112 -6.83 -13.02 6.12
C CYS A 112 -6.88 -13.28 7.63
N VAL A 113 -8.06 -13.20 8.21
CA VAL A 113 -8.30 -13.55 9.61
C VAL A 113 -8.87 -14.96 9.65
N GLY A 114 -8.00 -15.96 9.91
CA GLY A 114 -8.36 -17.35 9.81
C GLY A 114 -8.68 -17.79 8.37
N GLU A 115 -9.72 -18.61 8.20
CA GLU A 115 -10.14 -19.10 6.90
C GLU A 115 -11.13 -18.13 6.23
N VAL A 116 -10.79 -17.69 5.02
CA VAL A 116 -11.63 -16.80 4.19
C VAL A 116 -12.19 -17.54 2.98
N ALA A 117 -13.27 -17.02 2.40
CA ALA A 117 -13.91 -17.58 1.22
C ALA A 117 -12.94 -17.70 0.03
N PRO A 118 -13.09 -18.75 -0.81
CA PRO A 118 -12.19 -18.95 -1.96
C PRO A 118 -12.17 -17.77 -2.94
N GLU A 119 -13.30 -17.07 -3.10
CA GLU A 119 -13.44 -15.88 -3.95
C GLU A 119 -12.56 -14.74 -3.45
N VAL A 120 -12.47 -14.55 -2.14
CA VAL A 120 -11.61 -13.56 -1.50
C VAL A 120 -10.14 -13.92 -1.75
N LYS A 121 -9.75 -15.18 -1.56
CA LYS A 121 -8.38 -15.64 -1.85
C LYS A 121 -7.99 -15.40 -3.32
N LYS A 122 -8.93 -15.60 -4.26
CA LYS A 122 -8.70 -15.32 -5.69
C LYS A 122 -8.50 -13.84 -5.95
N LEU A 123 -9.34 -12.97 -5.36
CA LEU A 123 -9.21 -11.51 -5.47
C LEU A 123 -7.85 -11.03 -4.95
N LEU A 124 -7.46 -11.44 -3.74
CA LEU A 124 -6.17 -11.08 -3.14
C LEU A 124 -5.00 -11.56 -4.00
N LYS A 125 -5.09 -12.77 -4.54
CA LYS A 125 -4.06 -13.30 -5.43
C LYS A 125 -3.96 -12.48 -6.72
N ALA A 126 -5.08 -12.18 -7.37
CA ALA A 126 -5.10 -11.39 -8.59
C ALA A 126 -4.53 -9.98 -8.36
N THR A 127 -4.89 -9.33 -7.26
CA THR A 127 -4.35 -8.03 -6.87
C THR A 127 -2.84 -8.09 -6.69
N LYS A 128 -2.35 -9.09 -5.96
CA LYS A 128 -0.91 -9.28 -5.73
C LYS A 128 -0.15 -9.57 -7.03
N ASP A 129 -0.66 -10.46 -7.86
CA ASP A 129 -0.01 -10.81 -9.13
C ASP A 129 0.05 -9.59 -10.07
N SER A 130 -1.01 -8.77 -10.12
CA SER A 130 -1.04 -7.55 -10.92
C SER A 130 -0.01 -6.52 -10.49
N LEU A 131 0.25 -6.40 -9.17
CA LEU A 131 1.30 -5.54 -8.63
C LEU A 131 2.68 -5.97 -9.16
N TYR A 132 3.00 -7.26 -9.12
CA TYR A 132 4.28 -7.75 -9.63
C TYR A 132 4.43 -7.55 -11.14
N LEU A 133 3.35 -7.65 -11.92
CA LEU A 133 3.38 -7.33 -13.34
C LEU A 133 3.63 -5.83 -13.56
N GLY A 134 3.02 -4.96 -12.75
CA GLY A 134 3.31 -3.53 -12.75
C GLY A 134 4.78 -3.23 -12.41
N ILE A 135 5.33 -3.87 -11.39
CA ILE A 135 6.74 -3.73 -10.99
C ILE A 135 7.68 -4.12 -12.14
N GLN A 136 7.39 -5.19 -12.88
CA GLN A 136 8.19 -5.58 -14.06
C GLN A 136 8.22 -4.52 -15.16
N CYS A 137 7.19 -3.66 -15.23
CA CYS A 137 7.15 -2.53 -16.16
C CYS A 137 7.84 -1.26 -15.60
N ALA A 138 8.20 -1.25 -14.32
CA ALA A 138 8.83 -0.11 -13.65
C ALA A 138 10.34 -0.07 -13.92
N VAL A 139 10.72 0.05 -15.19
CA VAL A 139 12.10 0.09 -15.65
C VAL A 139 12.39 1.39 -16.41
N GLU A 140 13.64 1.84 -16.36
CA GLU A 140 14.07 3.06 -17.06
C GLU A 140 13.74 2.99 -18.55
N GLY A 141 13.25 4.11 -19.10
CA GLY A 141 12.84 4.22 -20.49
C GLY A 141 11.41 3.78 -20.79
N HIS A 142 10.74 3.07 -19.89
CA HIS A 142 9.30 2.87 -19.94
C HIS A 142 8.55 4.12 -19.49
N ARG A 143 7.23 4.10 -19.62
CA ARG A 143 6.38 5.18 -19.15
C ARG A 143 5.48 4.72 -18.03
N LEU A 144 5.02 5.65 -17.22
CA LEU A 144 4.13 5.34 -16.09
C LEU A 144 2.87 4.56 -16.53
N GLY A 145 2.31 4.90 -17.69
CA GLY A 145 1.19 4.19 -18.28
C GLY A 145 1.47 2.73 -18.64
N ASP A 146 2.72 2.31 -18.74
CA ASP A 146 3.06 0.89 -18.96
C ASP A 146 2.80 0.09 -17.68
N ILE A 147 3.12 0.66 -16.50
CA ILE A 147 2.79 0.09 -15.19
C ILE A 147 1.27 -0.01 -15.05
N SER A 148 0.57 1.12 -15.21
CA SER A 148 -0.88 1.23 -15.08
C SER A 148 -1.62 0.26 -16.01
N ASN A 149 -1.19 0.15 -17.26
CA ASN A 149 -1.79 -0.73 -18.25
C ASN A 149 -1.58 -2.22 -17.91
N ALA A 150 -0.39 -2.60 -17.44
CA ALA A 150 -0.09 -3.98 -17.04
C ALA A 150 -1.00 -4.42 -15.90
N ILE A 151 -1.17 -3.58 -14.88
CA ILE A 151 -2.06 -3.82 -13.74
C ILE A 151 -3.50 -3.97 -14.21
N GLN A 152 -4.03 -2.97 -14.93
CA GLN A 152 -5.40 -2.95 -15.41
C GLN A 152 -5.71 -4.18 -16.26
N THR A 153 -4.90 -4.44 -17.28
CA THR A 153 -5.12 -5.55 -18.22
C THR A 153 -5.17 -6.88 -17.50
N TYR A 154 -4.29 -7.10 -16.53
CA TYR A 154 -4.29 -8.34 -15.77
C TYR A 154 -5.54 -8.46 -14.87
N CYS A 155 -5.88 -7.44 -14.09
CA CYS A 155 -7.07 -7.46 -13.24
C CYS A 155 -8.34 -7.72 -14.05
N GLU A 156 -8.52 -7.01 -15.17
CA GLU A 156 -9.67 -7.19 -16.05
C GLU A 156 -9.72 -8.58 -16.68
N SER A 157 -8.57 -9.18 -17.03
CA SER A 157 -8.50 -10.57 -17.52
C SER A 157 -8.92 -11.61 -16.48
N GLN A 158 -8.81 -11.28 -15.19
CA GLN A 158 -9.26 -12.12 -14.07
C GLN A 158 -10.72 -11.84 -13.67
N GLY A 159 -11.41 -10.93 -14.38
CA GLY A 159 -12.81 -10.55 -14.11
C GLY A 159 -12.98 -9.51 -13.00
N TYR A 160 -11.92 -8.78 -12.68
CA TYR A 160 -11.92 -7.71 -11.67
C TYR A 160 -11.74 -6.34 -12.31
N SER A 161 -12.26 -5.29 -11.65
CA SER A 161 -12.00 -3.90 -12.01
C SER A 161 -10.92 -3.31 -11.11
N VAL A 162 -10.20 -2.29 -11.62
CA VAL A 162 -9.31 -1.46 -10.81
C VAL A 162 -10.06 -0.22 -10.33
N VAL A 163 -9.85 0.17 -9.08
CA VAL A 163 -10.41 1.41 -8.52
C VAL A 163 -9.75 2.61 -9.21
N ARG A 164 -10.57 3.58 -9.63
CA ARG A 164 -10.11 4.73 -10.44
C ARG A 164 -9.92 6.01 -9.64
N GLU A 165 -10.67 6.17 -8.54
CA GLU A 165 -10.68 7.36 -7.71
C GLU A 165 -9.47 7.46 -6.78
N LEU A 166 -8.80 6.32 -6.57
CA LEU A 166 -7.64 6.20 -5.70
C LEU A 166 -6.43 5.82 -6.54
N VAL A 167 -5.38 6.61 -6.40
CA VAL A 167 -4.16 6.45 -7.19
C VAL A 167 -2.93 6.39 -6.28
N GLY A 168 -1.89 5.72 -6.74
CA GLY A 168 -0.59 5.78 -6.12
C GLY A 168 0.09 7.13 -6.34
N HIS A 169 1.27 7.30 -5.80
CA HIS A 169 1.97 8.58 -5.81
C HIS A 169 3.49 8.43 -5.80
N GLY A 170 4.19 9.49 -6.17
CA GLY A 170 5.60 9.63 -5.86
C GLY A 170 5.81 9.76 -4.36
N ILE A 171 6.98 9.36 -3.87
CA ILE A 171 7.32 9.37 -2.44
C ILE A 171 8.80 9.72 -2.25
N GLY A 172 9.13 10.26 -1.09
CA GLY A 172 10.51 10.61 -0.75
C GLY A 172 10.61 11.25 0.63
N ARG A 173 10.96 12.52 0.67
CA ARG A 173 10.94 13.31 1.92
C ARG A 173 9.53 13.69 2.34
N LYS A 174 8.59 13.69 1.40
CA LYS A 174 7.17 13.87 1.66
C LYS A 174 6.43 12.58 1.37
N MET A 175 5.34 12.36 2.08
CA MET A 175 4.43 11.23 1.88
C MET A 175 3.91 11.21 0.44
N HIS A 176 3.40 12.35 -0.04
CA HIS A 176 2.87 12.48 -1.38
C HIS A 176 3.74 13.44 -2.19
N GLU A 177 4.36 12.90 -3.23
CA GLU A 177 5.13 13.62 -4.25
C GLU A 177 4.56 13.29 -5.63
N GLU A 178 4.96 14.06 -6.63
CA GLU A 178 4.71 13.71 -8.04
C GLU A 178 5.55 12.48 -8.46
N PRO A 179 5.05 11.65 -9.38
CA PRO A 179 3.78 11.77 -10.10
C PRO A 179 2.62 11.04 -9.39
N GLU A 180 1.39 11.31 -9.79
CA GLU A 180 0.27 10.41 -9.55
C GLU A 180 0.47 9.09 -10.32
N VAL A 181 0.12 7.96 -9.71
CA VAL A 181 0.33 6.60 -10.25
C VAL A 181 -1.02 5.88 -10.33
N PRO A 182 -1.84 6.13 -11.36
CA PRO A 182 -3.12 5.45 -11.50
C PRO A 182 -2.93 3.96 -11.85
N ASN A 183 -3.85 3.12 -11.39
CA ASN A 183 -3.88 1.69 -11.69
C ASN A 183 -4.52 1.36 -13.05
N TYR A 184 -4.86 2.37 -13.83
CA TYR A 184 -5.43 2.27 -15.16
C TYR A 184 -4.72 3.23 -16.12
N GLY A 185 -4.65 2.89 -17.39
CA GLY A 185 -4.01 3.76 -18.36
C GLY A 185 -3.68 3.09 -19.69
N ARG A 186 -3.07 3.87 -20.56
CA ARG A 186 -2.64 3.42 -21.88
C ARG A 186 -1.13 3.17 -21.89
N ARG A 187 -0.74 2.06 -22.47
CA ARG A 187 0.66 1.75 -22.72
C ARG A 187 1.35 2.88 -23.51
N GLY A 188 2.58 3.20 -23.13
CA GLY A 188 3.39 4.25 -23.77
C GLY A 188 2.95 5.69 -23.44
N CYS A 189 2.06 5.88 -22.46
CA CYS A 189 1.59 7.22 -22.05
C CYS A 189 2.13 7.62 -20.68
N GLY A 190 2.01 8.90 -20.34
CA GLY A 190 2.43 9.44 -19.05
C GLY A 190 3.93 9.76 -18.97
N PRO A 191 4.41 10.15 -17.78
CA PRO A 191 5.82 10.46 -17.53
C PRO A 191 6.76 9.33 -17.91
N LEU A 192 7.92 9.68 -18.43
CA LEU A 192 9.01 8.73 -18.67
C LEU A 192 9.61 8.32 -17.34
N LEU A 193 9.74 7.02 -17.11
CA LEU A 193 10.41 6.48 -15.93
C LEU A 193 11.93 6.70 -16.05
N ARG A 194 12.51 7.24 -15.01
CA ARG A 194 13.92 7.58 -14.95
C ARG A 194 14.52 6.97 -13.68
N ASN A 195 15.79 6.67 -13.73
CA ASN A 195 16.55 6.26 -12.54
C ASN A 195 16.42 7.32 -11.43
N GLY A 196 16.23 6.87 -10.19
CA GLY A 196 15.98 7.74 -9.04
C GLY A 196 14.52 8.11 -8.79
N MET A 197 13.57 7.73 -9.66
CA MET A 197 12.14 7.87 -9.36
C MET A 197 11.72 6.83 -8.31
N CYS A 198 11.03 7.30 -7.26
CA CYS A 198 10.42 6.44 -6.24
C CYS A 198 8.92 6.67 -6.24
N ILE A 199 8.15 5.59 -6.31
CA ILE A 199 6.70 5.62 -6.37
C ILE A 199 6.09 4.57 -5.44
N CYS A 200 4.93 4.88 -4.89
CA CYS A 200 4.02 3.94 -4.24
C CYS A 200 2.90 3.60 -5.21
N CYS A 201 2.67 2.30 -5.41
CA CYS A 201 1.57 1.81 -6.22
C CYS A 201 0.44 1.39 -5.28
N LEU A 202 -0.63 2.18 -5.25
CA LEU A 202 -1.82 1.90 -4.45
C LEU A 202 -2.76 1.01 -5.26
N LEU A 203 -2.88 -0.27 -4.89
CA LEU A 203 -3.60 -1.26 -5.67
C LEU A 203 -4.86 -1.70 -4.95
N TYR A 204 -6.00 -1.32 -5.51
CA TYR A 204 -7.31 -1.80 -5.09
C TYR A 204 -8.05 -2.38 -6.30
N THR A 205 -8.58 -3.60 -6.11
CA THR A 205 -9.41 -4.28 -7.09
C THR A 205 -10.81 -4.48 -6.53
N SER A 206 -11.81 -4.41 -7.40
CA SER A 206 -13.21 -4.62 -7.06
C SER A 206 -13.74 -5.86 -7.80
N PRO A 207 -14.62 -6.66 -7.18
CA PRO A 207 -15.30 -7.76 -7.87
C PRO A 207 -16.33 -7.29 -8.90
N SER A 208 -16.64 -5.99 -8.94
CA SER A 208 -17.58 -5.44 -9.92
C SER A 208 -16.86 -5.05 -11.22
N PRO A 209 -17.32 -5.55 -12.39
CA PRO A 209 -16.78 -5.12 -13.68
C PRO A 209 -17.30 -3.75 -14.15
N ARG A 210 -18.01 -3.02 -13.28
CA ARG A 210 -18.65 -1.76 -13.60
C ARG A 210 -18.50 -0.79 -12.44
N ASP A 211 -17.40 -0.06 -12.43
CA ASP A 211 -17.31 1.27 -11.79
C ASP A 211 -16.11 2.01 -12.37
#